data_35c4fa8e42653227215e139f191971c8
#
_entry.id   35c4fa8e42653227215e139f191971c8
#
_cell.length_a   1.000
_cell.length_b   1.000
_cell.length_c   1.000
_cell.angle_alpha   90.00
_cell.angle_beta   90.00
_cell.angle_gamma   90.00
#
_symmetry.space_group_name_H-M   'P 1'
#
loop_
_entity.id
_entity.type
_entity.pdbx_description
1 polymer ?
#
loop_
_entity_poly.entity_id
_entity_poly.type
_entity_poly.pdbx_seq_one_letter_code
_entity_poly.pdbx_strand_id
1 'polypeptide(L)'
;MSINSLLRWFLTLLIIVIACVFCYIRYSAYFRNPWTRDGMVQAEVVQVAARVSGEVKTVHVRDNQFVKVGDPLFDLDDRPSRVALSQAEANVRQKQAVAKAARDRAGRDARLQQNAPGAISPEAFQQAEDQLLSAEADVAVAQAQLDQARLNLDFTHVTAPVNGYITNLTVQPGTMSTAYRPLVALINADSFRVDAFFRETQIRDFRPGDRALITLMTYSDTPLEATVESIGWG
;
A
#
# COMPACT_ATOMS: atom_id res chain seq x y z
N MET A 1 55.62 60.38 21.98
CA MET A 1 54.34 59.75 21.69
C MET A 1 53.57 59.62 22.99
N SER A 2 52.48 60.33 23.17
CA SER A 2 51.73 60.33 24.43
C SER A 2 51.03 58.96 24.63
N ILE A 3 51.05 58.46 25.86
CA ILE A 3 50.43 57.18 26.30
C ILE A 3 48.98 57.05 25.77
N ASN A 4 48.27 58.17 25.67
CA ASN A 4 46.89 58.21 25.14
C ASN A 4 46.77 57.88 23.61
N SER A 5 47.83 58.13 22.83
CA SER A 5 47.80 57.79 21.39
C SER A 5 48.07 56.28 21.20
N LEU A 6 48.96 55.68 21.98
CA LEU A 6 49.21 54.24 21.98
C LEU A 6 47.96 53.46 22.42
N LEU A 7 47.26 53.91 23.45
CA LEU A 7 46.03 53.29 23.94
C LEU A 7 44.91 53.34 22.88
N ARG A 8 44.79 54.47 22.13
CA ARG A 8 43.81 54.58 21.04
C ARG A 8 44.12 53.63 19.91
N TRP A 9 45.39 53.52 19.51
CA TRP A 9 45.80 52.58 18.45
C TRP A 9 45.59 51.11 18.86
N PHE A 10 45.85 50.79 20.11
CA PHE A 10 45.59 49.44 20.65
C PHE A 10 44.09 49.10 20.67
N LEU A 11 43.24 50.05 21.06
CA LEU A 11 41.80 49.90 21.10
C LEU A 11 41.19 49.75 19.71
N THR A 12 41.69 50.53 18.71
CA THR A 12 41.24 50.38 17.31
C THR A 12 41.71 49.05 16.74
N LEU A 13 42.89 48.57 17.01
CA LEU A 13 43.39 47.28 16.53
C LEU A 13 42.59 46.14 17.14
N LEU A 14 42.23 46.22 18.42
CA LEU A 14 41.40 45.23 19.11
C LEU A 14 40.00 45.12 18.45
N ILE A 15 39.36 46.26 18.13
CA ILE A 15 38.05 46.32 17.47
C ILE A 15 38.15 45.69 16.07
N ILE A 16 39.20 45.98 15.31
CA ILE A 16 39.41 45.40 13.99
C ILE A 16 39.55 43.86 14.09
N VAL A 17 40.34 43.36 15.05
CA VAL A 17 40.50 41.93 15.23
C VAL A 17 39.18 41.25 15.59
N ILE A 18 38.41 41.84 16.53
CA ILE A 18 37.08 41.33 16.88
C ILE A 18 36.14 41.29 15.66
N ALA A 19 36.13 42.37 14.88
CA ALA A 19 35.32 42.47 13.66
C ALA A 19 35.72 41.37 12.62
N CYS A 20 37.05 41.20 12.41
CA CYS A 20 37.56 40.15 11.52
C CYS A 20 37.19 38.72 11.99
N VAL A 21 37.32 38.46 13.29
CA VAL A 21 36.94 37.14 13.88
C VAL A 21 35.43 36.92 13.73
N PHE A 22 34.62 37.92 14.02
CA PHE A 22 33.17 37.86 13.84
C PHE A 22 32.79 37.62 12.36
N CYS A 23 33.39 38.35 11.45
CA CYS A 23 33.19 38.20 10.01
C CYS A 23 33.62 36.79 9.54
N TYR A 24 34.75 36.28 10.02
CA TYR A 24 35.21 34.93 9.70
C TYR A 24 34.28 33.86 10.23
N ILE A 25 33.76 34.00 11.46
CA ILE A 25 32.78 33.03 12.02
C ILE A 25 31.49 33.01 11.20
N ARG A 26 30.96 34.20 10.85
CA ARG A 26 29.75 34.32 10.03
C ARG A 26 29.95 33.80 8.63
N TYR A 27 31.10 34.10 8.01
CA TYR A 27 31.46 33.61 6.68
C TYR A 27 31.60 32.07 6.68
N SER A 28 32.32 31.53 7.67
CA SER A 28 32.49 30.09 7.81
C SER A 28 31.17 29.38 8.04
N ALA A 29 30.28 29.92 8.87
CA ALA A 29 28.96 29.33 9.11
C ALA A 29 28.08 29.34 7.84
N TYR A 30 28.14 30.40 7.05
CA TYR A 30 27.35 30.52 5.83
C TYR A 30 27.84 29.60 4.71
N PHE A 31 29.15 29.43 4.56
CA PHE A 31 29.73 28.62 3.48
C PHE A 31 29.87 27.11 3.86
N ARG A 32 29.91 26.76 5.14
CA ARG A 32 30.04 25.36 5.59
C ARG A 32 28.72 24.64 5.72
N ASN A 33 27.61 25.36 5.99
CA ASN A 33 26.30 24.75 6.08
C ASN A 33 25.66 24.71 4.67
N PRO A 34 25.54 23.55 4.05
CA PRO A 34 24.90 23.44 2.75
C PRO A 34 23.43 23.85 2.87
N TRP A 35 22.98 24.73 1.99
CA TRP A 35 21.60 25.17 1.95
C TRP A 35 21.12 25.32 0.51
N THR A 36 19.83 25.11 0.30
CA THR A 36 19.17 25.29 -1.00
C THR A 36 17.79 25.90 -0.81
N ARG A 37 17.29 26.56 -1.86
CA ARG A 37 15.89 26.99 -1.97
C ARG A 37 15.10 26.12 -2.93
N ASP A 38 15.78 25.24 -3.64
CA ASP A 38 15.19 24.38 -4.66
C ASP A 38 14.76 23.05 -4.00
N GLY A 39 13.81 23.14 -3.08
CA GLY A 39 13.19 22.01 -2.43
C GLY A 39 11.74 21.85 -2.86
N MET A 40 11.34 20.64 -3.21
CA MET A 40 9.96 20.30 -3.60
C MET A 40 9.40 19.26 -2.64
N VAL A 41 8.23 19.56 -2.07
CA VAL A 41 7.49 18.58 -1.28
C VAL A 41 6.89 17.56 -2.23
N GLN A 42 7.17 16.29 -1.98
CA GLN A 42 6.61 15.17 -2.73
C GLN A 42 5.95 14.17 -1.80
N ALA A 43 5.01 13.41 -2.35
CA ALA A 43 4.38 12.28 -1.68
C ALA A 43 4.11 11.19 -2.69
N GLU A 44 4.03 9.95 -2.22
CA GLU A 44 3.68 8.83 -3.07
C GLU A 44 2.19 8.83 -3.36
N VAL A 45 1.85 8.63 -4.63
CA VAL A 45 0.47 8.53 -5.08
C VAL A 45 0.14 7.07 -5.36
N VAL A 46 -0.78 6.52 -4.57
CA VAL A 46 -1.30 5.17 -4.75
C VAL A 46 -2.53 5.23 -5.63
N GLN A 47 -2.48 4.57 -6.77
CA GLN A 47 -3.61 4.45 -7.67
C GLN A 47 -4.48 3.26 -7.28
N VAL A 48 -5.76 3.51 -6.97
CA VAL A 48 -6.72 2.49 -6.56
C VAL A 48 -7.61 2.11 -7.73
N ALA A 49 -7.61 0.81 -8.03
CA ALA A 49 -8.44 0.20 -9.06
C ALA A 49 -9.30 -0.92 -8.46
N ALA A 50 -10.48 -1.13 -9.00
CA ALA A 50 -11.26 -2.31 -8.69
C ALA A 50 -10.60 -3.55 -9.32
N ARG A 51 -10.68 -4.70 -8.63
CA ARG A 51 -10.14 -5.99 -9.12
C ARG A 51 -11.13 -6.72 -10.02
N VAL A 52 -12.39 -6.35 -9.98
CA VAL A 52 -13.48 -6.87 -10.82
C VAL A 52 -14.13 -5.74 -11.60
N SER A 53 -14.67 -6.06 -12.78
CA SER A 53 -15.42 -5.08 -13.57
C SER A 53 -16.87 -5.02 -13.12
N GLY A 54 -17.44 -3.82 -13.11
CA GLY A 54 -18.83 -3.60 -12.74
C GLY A 54 -19.21 -2.14 -12.76
N GLU A 55 -20.49 -1.83 -12.68
CA GLU A 55 -20.99 -0.47 -12.54
C GLU A 55 -20.77 0.02 -11.10
N VAL A 56 -20.27 1.23 -10.93
CA VAL A 56 -20.15 1.87 -9.61
C VAL A 56 -21.54 2.25 -9.12
N LYS A 57 -21.95 1.67 -8.00
CA LYS A 57 -23.26 1.89 -7.39
C LYS A 57 -23.24 3.06 -6.41
N THR A 58 -22.22 3.11 -5.59
CA THR A 58 -22.10 4.11 -4.52
C THR A 58 -20.66 4.59 -4.40
N VAL A 59 -20.46 5.88 -4.19
CA VAL A 59 -19.17 6.49 -3.86
C VAL A 59 -19.27 7.05 -2.45
N HIS A 60 -18.38 6.63 -1.55
CA HIS A 60 -18.41 6.97 -0.13
C HIS A 60 -17.52 8.14 0.25
N VAL A 61 -16.67 8.58 -0.66
CA VAL A 61 -15.64 9.60 -0.43
C VAL A 61 -15.82 10.81 -1.32
N ARG A 62 -15.17 11.91 -0.93
CA ARG A 62 -15.09 13.16 -1.70
C ARG A 62 -13.65 13.49 -2.02
N ASP A 63 -13.46 14.32 -3.03
CA ASP A 63 -12.13 14.83 -3.36
C ASP A 63 -11.53 15.61 -2.19
N ASN A 64 -10.22 15.47 -1.97
CA ASN A 64 -9.48 16.03 -0.84
C ASN A 64 -9.91 15.54 0.56
N GLN A 65 -10.70 14.48 0.66
CA GLN A 65 -11.06 13.86 1.93
C GLN A 65 -9.91 12.99 2.44
N PHE A 66 -9.61 13.11 3.75
CA PHE A 66 -8.72 12.19 4.43
C PHE A 66 -9.43 10.85 4.70
N VAL A 67 -8.76 9.75 4.39
CA VAL A 67 -9.23 8.37 4.63
C VAL A 67 -8.15 7.56 5.32
N LYS A 68 -8.59 6.56 6.07
CA LYS A 68 -7.72 5.58 6.73
C LYS A 68 -7.72 4.26 5.96
N VAL A 69 -6.69 3.45 6.19
CA VAL A 69 -6.66 2.07 5.68
C VAL A 69 -7.94 1.34 6.04
N GLY A 70 -8.58 0.73 5.05
CA GLY A 70 -9.83 -0.02 5.20
C GLY A 70 -11.10 0.81 5.06
N ASP A 71 -11.03 2.14 5.01
CA ASP A 71 -12.22 2.97 4.78
C ASP A 71 -12.80 2.68 3.38
N PRO A 72 -14.15 2.58 3.25
CA PRO A 72 -14.80 2.32 1.98
C PRO A 72 -14.64 3.52 1.05
N LEU A 73 -14.21 3.27 -0.20
CA LEU A 73 -14.06 4.29 -1.23
C LEU A 73 -15.28 4.31 -2.16
N PHE A 74 -15.58 3.18 -2.76
CA PHE A 74 -16.75 2.99 -3.60
C PHE A 74 -17.15 1.52 -3.69
N ASP A 75 -18.43 1.28 -3.97
CA ASP A 75 -18.98 -0.05 -4.17
C ASP A 75 -19.41 -0.22 -5.63
N LEU A 76 -19.11 -1.39 -6.18
CA LEU A 76 -19.65 -1.85 -7.46
C LEU A 76 -21.01 -2.53 -7.27
N ASP A 77 -21.75 -2.74 -8.35
CA ASP A 77 -22.95 -3.57 -8.34
C ASP A 77 -22.58 -5.03 -8.02
N ASP A 78 -22.95 -5.46 -6.83
CA ASP A 78 -22.63 -6.77 -6.28
C ASP A 78 -23.61 -7.89 -6.71
N ARG A 79 -24.75 -7.52 -7.35
CA ARG A 79 -25.79 -8.48 -7.75
C ARG A 79 -25.26 -9.65 -8.59
N PRO A 80 -24.45 -9.42 -9.64
CA PRO A 80 -23.90 -10.52 -10.42
C PRO A 80 -22.99 -11.44 -9.58
N SER A 81 -22.16 -10.86 -8.71
CA SER A 81 -21.27 -11.63 -7.83
C SER A 81 -22.02 -12.45 -6.78
N ARG A 82 -23.13 -11.92 -6.24
CA ARG A 82 -24.01 -12.65 -5.32
C ARG A 82 -24.70 -13.85 -6.00
N VAL A 83 -25.13 -13.68 -7.24
CA VAL A 83 -25.71 -14.79 -8.02
C VAL A 83 -24.67 -15.87 -8.28
N ALA A 84 -23.44 -15.49 -8.69
CA ALA A 84 -22.34 -16.40 -8.91
C ALA A 84 -21.96 -17.15 -7.61
N LEU A 85 -21.94 -16.45 -6.48
CA LEU A 85 -21.70 -17.07 -5.16
C LEU A 85 -22.76 -18.12 -4.83
N SER A 86 -24.06 -17.77 -4.96
CA SER A 86 -25.17 -18.69 -4.70
C SER A 86 -25.12 -19.93 -5.59
N GLN A 87 -24.73 -19.77 -6.87
CA GLN A 87 -24.55 -20.89 -7.79
C GLN A 87 -23.38 -21.80 -7.38
N ALA A 88 -22.24 -21.21 -6.99
CA ALA A 88 -21.08 -21.97 -6.50
C ALA A 88 -21.42 -22.75 -5.21
N GLU A 89 -22.17 -22.15 -4.27
CA GLU A 89 -22.64 -22.82 -3.07
C GLU A 89 -23.56 -24.01 -3.39
N ALA A 90 -24.45 -23.85 -4.36
CA ALA A 90 -25.32 -24.94 -4.82
C ALA A 90 -24.51 -26.08 -5.44
N ASN A 91 -23.48 -25.75 -6.23
CA ASN A 91 -22.57 -26.75 -6.82
C ASN A 91 -21.81 -27.53 -5.75
N VAL A 92 -21.28 -26.86 -4.71
CA VAL A 92 -20.62 -27.53 -3.59
C VAL A 92 -21.59 -28.52 -2.89
N ARG A 93 -22.83 -28.09 -2.60
CA ARG A 93 -23.83 -28.95 -1.98
C ARG A 93 -24.14 -30.19 -2.86
N GLN A 94 -24.24 -30.00 -4.16
CA GLN A 94 -24.45 -31.11 -5.12
C GLN A 94 -23.28 -32.11 -5.09
N LYS A 95 -22.03 -31.62 -5.18
CA LYS A 95 -20.84 -32.47 -5.18
C LYS A 95 -20.65 -33.19 -3.85
N GLN A 96 -20.96 -32.53 -2.73
CA GLN A 96 -20.95 -33.15 -1.40
C GLN A 96 -21.98 -34.29 -1.28
N ALA A 97 -23.16 -34.12 -1.86
CA ALA A 97 -24.17 -35.18 -1.89
C ALA A 97 -23.69 -36.41 -2.69
N VAL A 98 -23.04 -36.18 -3.85
CA VAL A 98 -22.44 -37.27 -4.66
C VAL A 98 -21.31 -37.98 -3.90
N ALA A 99 -20.39 -37.22 -3.29
CA ALA A 99 -19.28 -37.76 -2.51
C ALA A 99 -19.79 -38.56 -1.29
N LYS A 100 -20.85 -38.09 -0.63
CA LYS A 100 -21.51 -38.83 0.46
C LYS A 100 -22.07 -40.15 -0.02
N ALA A 101 -22.78 -40.17 -1.15
CA ALA A 101 -23.32 -41.40 -1.73
C ALA A 101 -22.22 -42.41 -2.12
N ALA A 102 -21.11 -41.90 -2.71
CA ALA A 102 -19.94 -42.73 -3.02
C ALA A 102 -19.27 -43.30 -1.77
N ARG A 103 -19.11 -42.47 -0.72
CA ARG A 103 -18.57 -42.91 0.57
C ARG A 103 -19.42 -43.96 1.25
N ASP A 104 -20.74 -43.77 1.25
CA ASP A 104 -21.68 -44.73 1.82
C ASP A 104 -21.64 -46.07 1.05
N ARG A 105 -21.45 -46.05 -0.29
CA ARG A 105 -21.26 -47.24 -1.11
C ARG A 105 -19.94 -47.93 -0.79
N ALA A 106 -18.82 -47.26 -0.87
CA ALA A 106 -17.51 -47.82 -0.55
C ALA A 106 -17.46 -48.38 0.87
N GLY A 107 -18.08 -47.69 1.85
CA GLY A 107 -18.19 -48.18 3.23
C GLY A 107 -19.05 -49.42 3.38
N ARG A 108 -20.11 -49.62 2.58
CA ARG A 108 -20.88 -50.90 2.55
C ARG A 108 -20.05 -51.99 1.94
N ASP A 109 -19.39 -51.73 0.82
CA ASP A 109 -18.58 -52.70 0.08
C ASP A 109 -17.38 -53.13 0.91
N ALA A 110 -16.72 -52.24 1.66
CA ALA A 110 -15.65 -52.57 2.61
C ALA A 110 -16.14 -53.54 3.75
N ARG A 111 -17.34 -53.27 4.31
CA ARG A 111 -17.93 -54.16 5.34
C ARG A 111 -18.27 -55.53 4.80
N LEU A 112 -18.80 -55.63 3.58
CA LEU A 112 -19.08 -56.89 2.92
C LEU A 112 -17.80 -57.68 2.65
N GLN A 113 -16.75 -57.04 2.18
CA GLN A 113 -15.44 -57.66 1.97
C GLN A 113 -14.86 -58.25 3.27
N GLN A 114 -15.06 -57.55 4.41
CA GLN A 114 -14.58 -58.02 5.73
C GLN A 114 -15.40 -59.18 6.28
N ASN A 115 -16.76 -59.11 6.16
CA ASN A 115 -17.67 -60.08 6.82
C ASN A 115 -17.99 -61.29 5.95
N ALA A 116 -17.86 -61.15 4.63
CA ALA A 116 -18.15 -62.24 3.67
C ALA A 116 -17.15 -62.23 2.51
N PRO A 117 -15.89 -62.68 2.71
CA PRO A 117 -14.87 -62.66 1.68
C PRO A 117 -15.36 -63.41 0.43
N GLY A 118 -15.32 -62.72 -0.73
CA GLY A 118 -15.80 -63.22 -2.02
C GLY A 118 -17.24 -62.86 -2.40
N ALA A 119 -17.97 -62.12 -1.54
CA ALA A 119 -19.28 -61.54 -1.87
C ALA A 119 -19.22 -60.40 -2.89
N ILE A 120 -18.06 -59.77 -3.00
CA ILE A 120 -17.79 -58.67 -3.97
C ILE A 120 -16.48 -59.02 -4.69
N SER A 121 -16.41 -58.76 -6.00
CA SER A 121 -15.17 -58.93 -6.74
C SER A 121 -14.15 -57.85 -6.36
N PRO A 122 -12.84 -58.15 -6.36
CA PRO A 122 -11.80 -57.17 -6.06
C PRO A 122 -11.90 -55.92 -6.97
N GLU A 123 -12.27 -56.09 -8.24
CA GLU A 123 -12.43 -55.02 -9.20
C GLU A 123 -13.60 -54.10 -8.81
N ALA A 124 -14.75 -54.67 -8.35
CA ALA A 124 -15.90 -53.87 -7.93
C ALA A 124 -15.62 -53.05 -6.67
N PHE A 125 -14.85 -53.64 -5.73
CA PHE A 125 -14.38 -52.92 -4.54
C PHE A 125 -13.45 -51.75 -4.92
N GLN A 126 -12.42 -52.00 -5.74
CA GLN A 126 -11.51 -50.99 -6.21
C GLN A 126 -12.25 -49.88 -6.96
N GLN A 127 -13.22 -50.23 -7.81
CA GLN A 127 -14.04 -49.27 -8.53
C GLN A 127 -14.85 -48.34 -7.57
N ALA A 128 -15.34 -48.86 -6.45
CA ALA A 128 -16.07 -48.09 -5.47
C ALA A 128 -15.14 -47.12 -4.71
N GLU A 129 -13.91 -47.54 -4.41
CA GLU A 129 -12.88 -46.67 -3.83
C GLU A 129 -12.44 -45.55 -4.80
N ASP A 130 -12.20 -45.88 -6.06
CA ASP A 130 -11.83 -44.91 -7.10
C ASP A 130 -12.95 -43.87 -7.34
N GLN A 131 -14.22 -44.33 -7.30
CA GLN A 131 -15.39 -43.42 -7.39
C GLN A 131 -15.47 -42.49 -6.19
N LEU A 132 -15.17 -42.96 -4.97
CA LEU A 132 -15.12 -42.12 -3.78
C LEU A 132 -14.02 -41.06 -3.91
N LEU A 133 -12.81 -41.48 -4.28
CA LEU A 133 -11.66 -40.56 -4.45
C LEU A 133 -11.96 -39.51 -5.52
N SER A 134 -12.54 -39.90 -6.64
CA SER A 134 -12.95 -38.99 -7.70
C SER A 134 -14.01 -37.98 -7.21
N ALA A 135 -15.03 -38.47 -6.47
CA ALA A 135 -16.08 -37.60 -5.96
C ALA A 135 -15.56 -36.61 -4.88
N GLU A 136 -14.59 -37.03 -4.06
CA GLU A 136 -13.92 -36.15 -3.10
C GLU A 136 -13.06 -35.07 -3.79
N ALA A 137 -12.36 -35.43 -4.86
CA ALA A 137 -11.65 -34.49 -5.70
C ALA A 137 -12.60 -33.45 -6.35
N ASP A 138 -13.76 -33.90 -6.82
CA ASP A 138 -14.80 -33.00 -7.35
C ASP A 138 -15.30 -31.98 -6.30
N VAL A 139 -15.46 -32.40 -5.04
CA VAL A 139 -15.81 -31.48 -3.94
C VAL A 139 -14.73 -30.43 -3.75
N ALA A 140 -13.45 -30.85 -3.78
CA ALA A 140 -12.35 -29.89 -3.64
C ALA A 140 -12.33 -28.83 -4.76
N VAL A 141 -12.59 -29.26 -6.00
CA VAL A 141 -12.71 -28.34 -7.15
C VAL A 141 -13.89 -27.37 -6.95
N ALA A 142 -15.06 -27.89 -6.56
CA ALA A 142 -16.23 -27.06 -6.31
C ALA A 142 -16.01 -26.07 -5.16
N GLN A 143 -15.27 -26.48 -4.11
CA GLN A 143 -14.90 -25.59 -3.00
C GLN A 143 -13.98 -24.44 -3.47
N ALA A 144 -12.98 -24.72 -4.29
CA ALA A 144 -12.11 -23.69 -4.85
C ALA A 144 -12.90 -22.69 -5.72
N GLN A 145 -13.89 -23.16 -6.46
CA GLN A 145 -14.80 -22.28 -7.23
C GLN A 145 -15.66 -21.40 -6.31
N LEU A 146 -16.13 -21.93 -5.19
CA LEU A 146 -16.86 -21.17 -4.18
C LEU A 146 -15.98 -20.07 -3.57
N ASP A 147 -14.76 -20.40 -3.22
CA ASP A 147 -13.82 -19.43 -2.63
C ASP A 147 -13.48 -18.32 -3.63
N GLN A 148 -13.34 -18.66 -4.92
CA GLN A 148 -13.17 -17.64 -5.97
C GLN A 148 -14.40 -16.73 -6.10
N ALA A 149 -15.61 -17.28 -6.01
CA ALA A 149 -16.83 -16.48 -6.07
C ALA A 149 -16.97 -15.53 -4.86
N ARG A 150 -16.54 -15.98 -3.67
CA ARG A 150 -16.47 -15.12 -2.47
C ARG A 150 -15.49 -13.96 -2.65
N LEU A 151 -14.28 -14.25 -3.11
CA LEU A 151 -13.29 -13.22 -3.40
C LEU A 151 -13.79 -12.20 -4.43
N ASN A 152 -14.48 -12.65 -5.47
CA ASN A 152 -15.06 -11.74 -6.47
C ASN A 152 -16.16 -10.84 -5.87
N LEU A 153 -16.92 -11.34 -4.90
CA LEU A 153 -17.89 -10.54 -4.17
C LEU A 153 -17.18 -9.51 -3.27
N ASP A 154 -16.16 -9.91 -2.53
CA ASP A 154 -15.38 -9.01 -1.68
C ASP A 154 -14.73 -7.89 -2.51
N PHE A 155 -14.26 -8.20 -3.72
CA PHE A 155 -13.67 -7.23 -4.61
C PHE A 155 -14.65 -6.20 -5.19
N THR A 156 -15.96 -6.38 -4.97
CA THR A 156 -16.95 -5.34 -5.31
C THR A 156 -16.94 -4.17 -4.33
N HIS A 157 -16.38 -4.36 -3.13
CA HIS A 157 -16.18 -3.33 -2.12
C HIS A 157 -14.73 -2.86 -2.15
N VAL A 158 -14.51 -1.66 -2.68
CA VAL A 158 -13.16 -1.10 -2.81
C VAL A 158 -12.84 -0.20 -1.63
N THR A 159 -11.78 -0.54 -0.91
CA THR A 159 -11.33 0.16 0.30
C THR A 159 -9.97 0.83 0.11
N ALA A 160 -9.65 1.79 0.98
CA ALA A 160 -8.38 2.50 0.99
C ALA A 160 -7.21 1.57 1.40
N PRO A 161 -6.16 1.43 0.59
CA PRO A 161 -5.00 0.59 0.92
C PRO A 161 -3.99 1.28 1.85
N VAL A 162 -4.02 2.61 1.94
CA VAL A 162 -3.12 3.45 2.75
C VAL A 162 -3.90 4.57 3.44
N ASN A 163 -3.32 5.15 4.49
CA ASN A 163 -3.82 6.40 5.06
C ASN A 163 -3.45 7.56 4.13
N GLY A 164 -4.40 8.45 3.82
CA GLY A 164 -4.06 9.54 2.93
C GLY A 164 -5.24 10.38 2.49
N TYR A 165 -4.96 11.25 1.53
CA TYR A 165 -5.95 12.16 0.96
C TYR A 165 -6.37 11.68 -0.42
N ILE A 166 -7.68 11.64 -0.64
CA ILE A 166 -8.24 11.37 -1.97
C ILE A 166 -7.85 12.50 -2.91
N THR A 167 -7.42 12.15 -4.10
CA THR A 167 -7.18 13.11 -5.18
C THR A 167 -7.64 12.56 -6.51
N ASN A 168 -7.96 13.45 -7.44
CA ASN A 168 -8.38 13.08 -8.79
C ASN A 168 -9.58 12.10 -8.80
N LEU A 169 -10.58 12.36 -7.97
CA LEU A 169 -11.81 11.57 -7.89
C LEU A 169 -12.67 11.79 -9.15
N THR A 170 -12.51 10.94 -10.14
CA THR A 170 -13.27 11.00 -11.39
C THR A 170 -14.48 10.07 -11.40
N VAL A 171 -14.58 9.19 -10.41
CA VAL A 171 -15.62 8.17 -10.30
C VAL A 171 -16.93 8.76 -9.77
N GLN A 172 -18.05 8.39 -10.42
CA GLN A 172 -19.40 8.74 -9.99
C GLN A 172 -20.31 7.50 -10.07
N PRO A 173 -21.42 7.47 -9.33
CA PRO A 173 -22.44 6.44 -9.51
C PRO A 173 -22.87 6.34 -10.97
N GLY A 174 -22.96 5.12 -11.51
CA GLY A 174 -23.19 4.85 -12.92
C GLY A 174 -21.93 4.74 -13.78
N THR A 175 -20.73 5.06 -13.24
CA THR A 175 -19.47 4.87 -13.97
C THR A 175 -19.16 3.39 -14.11
N MET A 176 -18.82 2.94 -15.34
CA MET A 176 -18.38 1.57 -15.56
C MET A 176 -16.92 1.40 -15.16
N SER A 177 -16.67 0.60 -14.15
CA SER A 177 -15.31 0.19 -13.74
C SER A 177 -14.85 -0.99 -14.57
N THR A 178 -13.64 -0.88 -15.11
CA THR A 178 -12.92 -2.01 -15.72
C THR A 178 -11.87 -2.49 -14.72
N ALA A 179 -11.75 -3.81 -14.54
CA ALA A 179 -10.78 -4.41 -13.64
C ALA A 179 -9.36 -3.88 -13.92
N TYR A 180 -8.62 -3.58 -12.83
CA TYR A 180 -7.24 -3.07 -12.84
C TYR A 180 -7.04 -1.69 -13.49
N ARG A 181 -8.11 -0.97 -13.84
CA ARG A 181 -8.03 0.42 -14.29
C ARG A 181 -8.24 1.36 -13.10
N PRO A 182 -7.26 2.23 -12.78
CA PRO A 182 -7.40 3.16 -11.66
C PRO A 182 -8.58 4.13 -11.84
N LEU A 183 -9.34 4.32 -10.77
CA LEU A 183 -10.47 5.23 -10.72
C LEU A 183 -10.30 6.33 -9.68
N VAL A 184 -9.48 6.08 -8.67
CA VAL A 184 -9.21 7.00 -7.56
C VAL A 184 -7.70 6.98 -7.29
N ALA A 185 -7.15 8.13 -6.95
CA ALA A 185 -5.78 8.24 -6.49
C ALA A 185 -5.75 8.70 -5.02
N LEU A 186 -4.83 8.15 -4.22
CA LEU A 186 -4.59 8.53 -2.83
C LEU A 186 -3.17 9.05 -2.69
N ILE A 187 -3.03 10.22 -2.09
CA ILE A 187 -1.73 10.72 -1.63
C ILE A 187 -1.46 10.07 -0.28
N ASN A 188 -0.46 9.22 -0.20
CA ASN A 188 -0.08 8.55 1.05
C ASN A 188 0.42 9.58 2.07
N ALA A 189 -0.28 9.71 3.19
CA ALA A 189 0.05 10.69 4.23
C ALA A 189 1.36 10.38 4.96
N ASP A 190 1.80 9.13 4.95
CA ASP A 190 3.00 8.67 5.64
C ASP A 190 4.27 8.74 4.73
N SER A 191 4.12 9.18 3.46
CA SER A 191 5.19 9.20 2.47
C SER A 191 5.71 10.60 2.10
N PHE A 192 5.30 11.63 2.84
CA PHE A 192 5.76 12.98 2.56
C PHE A 192 7.28 13.10 2.73
N ARG A 193 7.93 13.57 1.68
CA ARG A 193 9.36 13.86 1.67
C ARG A 193 9.63 15.17 0.96
N VAL A 194 10.81 15.70 1.16
CA VAL A 194 11.29 16.88 0.43
C VAL A 194 12.49 16.49 -0.42
N ASP A 195 12.33 16.56 -1.72
CA ASP A 195 13.41 16.40 -2.66
C ASP A 195 14.09 17.77 -2.85
N ALA A 196 15.32 17.88 -2.33
CA ALA A 196 16.07 19.13 -2.33
C ALA A 196 17.27 19.03 -3.28
N PHE A 197 17.39 20.00 -4.18
CA PHE A 197 18.47 20.03 -5.18
C PHE A 197 19.61 20.90 -4.67
N PHE A 198 20.78 20.28 -4.53
CA PHE A 198 22.01 20.93 -4.10
C PHE A 198 23.01 21.02 -5.26
N ARG A 199 23.91 22.00 -5.17
CA ARG A 199 25.05 22.05 -6.09
C ARG A 199 26.01 20.90 -5.78
N GLU A 200 26.67 20.37 -6.79
CA GLU A 200 27.68 19.29 -6.65
C GLU A 200 28.75 19.61 -5.60
N THR A 201 29.17 20.87 -5.52
CA THR A 201 30.16 21.34 -4.54
C THR A 201 29.71 21.24 -3.08
N GLN A 202 28.40 21.15 -2.82
CA GLN A 202 27.80 21.08 -1.48
C GLN A 202 27.47 19.64 -1.06
N ILE A 203 27.27 18.73 -2.00
CA ILE A 203 26.89 17.32 -1.72
C ILE A 203 27.95 16.62 -0.86
N ARG A 204 29.21 17.03 -0.97
CA ARG A 204 30.31 16.47 -0.18
C ARG A 204 30.16 16.69 1.33
N ASP A 205 29.40 17.71 1.75
CA ASP A 205 29.39 18.21 3.11
C ASP A 205 28.27 17.61 3.98
N PHE A 206 27.40 16.74 3.41
CA PHE A 206 26.36 16.02 4.15
C PHE A 206 26.23 14.56 3.73
N ARG A 207 25.64 13.73 4.57
CA ARG A 207 25.48 12.28 4.39
C ARG A 207 24.06 11.82 4.76
N PRO A 208 23.62 10.67 4.26
CA PRO A 208 22.44 10.02 4.79
C PRO A 208 22.54 9.86 6.32
N GLY A 209 21.46 10.23 7.02
CA GLY A 209 21.38 10.27 8.46
C GLY A 209 21.63 11.65 9.09
N ASP A 210 22.12 12.64 8.34
CA ASP A 210 22.30 14.00 8.85
C ASP A 210 20.96 14.70 9.07
N ARG A 211 20.93 15.58 10.09
CA ARG A 211 19.74 16.39 10.37
C ARG A 211 19.63 17.53 9.37
N ALA A 212 18.42 17.76 8.89
CA ALA A 212 18.09 18.84 8.01
C ALA A 212 16.97 19.70 8.62
N LEU A 213 17.00 20.99 8.35
CA LEU A 213 15.95 21.93 8.74
C LEU A 213 15.24 22.40 7.48
N ILE A 214 13.95 22.12 7.40
CA ILE A 214 13.11 22.49 6.26
C ILE A 214 12.20 23.63 6.68
N THR A 215 12.26 24.74 5.95
CA THR A 215 11.35 25.87 6.14
C THR A 215 10.48 26.00 4.91
N LEU A 216 9.19 25.77 5.07
CA LEU A 216 8.21 25.91 3.99
C LEU A 216 7.91 27.41 3.79
N MET A 217 7.81 27.86 2.54
CA MET A 217 7.52 29.27 2.23
C MET A 217 6.17 29.73 2.81
N THR A 218 5.20 28.82 2.86
CA THR A 218 3.86 29.09 3.43
C THR A 218 3.87 29.14 4.95
N TYR A 219 4.82 28.46 5.62
CA TYR A 219 4.93 28.35 7.07
C TYR A 219 6.36 28.70 7.52
N SER A 220 6.78 29.93 7.22
CA SER A 220 8.15 30.40 7.47
C SER A 220 8.57 30.38 8.95
N ASP A 221 7.58 30.48 9.84
CA ASP A 221 7.82 30.57 11.28
C ASP A 221 7.84 29.21 11.99
N THR A 222 7.62 28.11 11.24
CA THR A 222 7.57 26.75 11.78
C THR A 222 8.53 25.86 11.01
N PRO A 223 9.84 25.91 11.35
CA PRO A 223 10.81 25.02 10.72
C PRO A 223 10.53 23.56 11.11
N LEU A 224 10.59 22.66 10.13
CA LEU A 224 10.41 21.23 10.30
C LEU A 224 11.78 20.55 10.41
N GLU A 225 11.97 19.74 11.44
CA GLU A 225 13.14 18.88 11.54
C GLU A 225 12.96 17.65 10.64
N ALA A 226 13.97 17.35 9.86
CA ALA A 226 14.01 16.23 8.96
C ALA A 226 15.39 15.54 9.03
N THR A 227 15.47 14.36 8.47
CA THR A 227 16.71 13.60 8.33
C THR A 227 16.96 13.33 6.85
N VAL A 228 18.19 13.46 6.41
CA VAL A 228 18.59 13.10 5.04
C VAL A 228 18.44 11.58 4.88
N GLU A 229 17.55 11.14 4.03
CA GLU A 229 17.29 9.72 3.79
C GLU A 229 18.30 9.16 2.80
N SER A 230 18.48 9.81 1.68
CA SER A 230 19.37 9.37 0.62
C SER A 230 19.88 10.54 -0.21
N ILE A 231 20.93 10.31 -0.98
CA ILE A 231 21.48 11.24 -1.97
C ILE A 231 21.30 10.59 -3.33
N GLY A 232 20.45 11.18 -4.18
CA GLY A 232 20.25 10.76 -5.55
C GLY A 232 21.35 11.33 -6.46
N TRP A 233 21.87 10.51 -7.37
CA TRP A 233 22.76 10.94 -8.44
C TRP A 233 21.85 11.23 -9.65
N GLY A 234 21.54 12.49 -9.87
CA GLY A 234 20.70 12.96 -10.97
C GLY A 234 21.38 12.99 -12.32
#